data_9225df12d768a29b977b1dd0a93f79d0
#
_entry.id   9225df12d768a29b977b1dd0a93f79d0
#
_cell.length_a   1.000
_cell.length_b   1.000
_cell.length_c   1.000
_cell.angle_alpha   90.00
_cell.angle_beta   90.00
_cell.angle_gamma   90.00
#
_symmetry.space_group_name_H-M   'P 1'
#
loop_
_entity.id
_entity.type
_entity.pdbx_description
1 polymer ?
#
loop_
_entity_poly.entity_id
_entity_poly.type
_entity_poly.pdbx_seq_one_letter_code
_entity_poly.pdbx_strand_id
1 'polypeptide(L)'
;MQTIIQTILPRVALYKSLLKEGISKEETYKIMQKYMVDIVGKEKNDSMKKMEKVPCFYFLYSNIFLSVVRKTDLWESTQEKGKDYFKVTMKKCLWHDACVENGCADLCRLFCDVDNITYANLKNLGFKRTKTLGYGDDCCNFHFYKK
;
A
#
# COMPACT_ATOMS: atom_id res chain seq x y z
N MET A 1 -0.65 -16.34 2.97
CA MET A 1 0.73 -16.75 3.29
C MET A 1 1.76 -16.27 2.26
N GLN A 2 1.51 -16.41 0.95
CA GLN A 2 2.45 -16.00 -0.10
C GLN A 2 2.80 -14.50 -0.07
N THR A 3 1.84 -13.61 0.16
CA THR A 3 2.07 -12.17 0.29
C THR A 3 3.01 -11.81 1.45
N ILE A 4 2.88 -12.48 2.60
CA ILE A 4 3.80 -12.28 3.73
C ILE A 4 5.21 -12.63 3.30
N ILE A 5 5.42 -13.81 2.73
CA ILE A 5 6.74 -14.34 2.36
C ILE A 5 7.40 -13.50 1.26
N GLN A 6 6.65 -13.12 0.24
CA GLN A 6 7.22 -12.46 -0.94
C GLN A 6 7.31 -10.92 -0.82
N THR A 7 6.45 -10.32 -0.01
CA THR A 7 6.35 -8.86 0.05
C THR A 7 6.76 -8.30 1.39
N ILE A 8 6.24 -8.83 2.50
CA ILE A 8 6.41 -8.21 3.82
C ILE A 8 7.72 -8.66 4.46
N LEU A 9 7.94 -9.97 4.61
CA LEU A 9 9.09 -10.50 5.33
C LEU A 9 10.45 -10.09 4.75
N PRO A 10 10.68 -10.03 3.43
CA PRO A 10 11.95 -9.57 2.90
C PRO A 10 12.30 -8.14 3.33
N ARG A 11 11.30 -7.25 3.44
CA ARG A 11 11.50 -5.87 3.88
C ARG A 11 11.70 -5.77 5.38
N VAL A 12 10.98 -6.57 6.15
CA VAL A 12 11.21 -6.72 7.60
C VAL A 12 12.60 -7.26 7.88
N ALA A 13 13.04 -8.29 7.14
CA ALA A 13 14.37 -8.87 7.27
C ALA A 13 15.46 -7.85 6.94
N LEU A 14 15.32 -7.11 5.84
CA LEU A 14 16.27 -6.05 5.47
C LEU A 14 16.34 -4.98 6.56
N TYR A 15 15.20 -4.48 7.04
CA TYR A 15 15.13 -3.49 8.12
C TYR A 15 15.89 -3.98 9.38
N LYS A 16 15.60 -5.21 9.82
CA LYS A 16 16.27 -5.80 11.00
C LYS A 16 17.76 -6.05 10.77
N SER A 17 18.16 -6.44 9.57
CA SER A 17 19.56 -6.65 9.23
C SER A 17 20.37 -5.36 9.32
N LEU A 18 19.83 -4.25 8.81
CA LEU A 18 20.47 -2.94 8.91
C LEU A 18 20.68 -2.52 10.37
N LEU A 19 19.66 -2.72 11.22
CA LEU A 19 19.76 -2.45 12.66
C LEU A 19 20.83 -3.35 13.32
N LYS A 20 20.91 -4.62 12.94
CA LYS A 20 21.89 -5.58 13.48
C LYS A 20 23.33 -5.21 13.10
N GLU A 21 23.54 -4.63 11.92
CA GLU A 21 24.83 -4.10 11.49
C GLU A 21 25.24 -2.80 12.21
N GLY A 22 24.45 -2.34 13.18
CA GLY A 22 24.75 -1.15 13.98
C GLY A 22 24.30 0.17 13.37
N ILE A 23 23.56 0.14 12.28
CA ILE A 23 22.97 1.35 11.69
C ILE A 23 21.88 1.87 12.61
N SER A 24 21.86 3.17 12.88
CA SER A 24 20.83 3.76 13.74
C SER A 24 19.41 3.54 13.18
N LYS A 25 18.41 3.53 14.06
CA LYS A 25 17.02 3.36 13.66
C LYS A 25 16.57 4.44 12.66
N GLU A 26 17.00 5.68 12.88
CA GLU A 26 16.67 6.81 12.00
C GLU A 26 17.28 6.62 10.60
N GLU A 27 18.55 6.24 10.52
CA GLU A 27 19.23 6.02 9.25
C GLU A 27 18.69 4.80 8.52
N THR A 28 18.43 3.71 9.26
CA THR A 28 17.74 2.53 8.73
C THR A 28 16.41 2.89 8.10
N TYR A 29 15.60 3.71 8.78
CA TYR A 29 14.33 4.17 8.25
C TYR A 29 14.50 4.99 6.95
N LYS A 30 15.47 5.91 6.89
CA LYS A 30 15.79 6.68 5.68
C LYS A 30 16.22 5.80 4.51
N ILE A 31 17.05 4.79 4.76
CA ILE A 31 17.47 3.82 3.74
C ILE A 31 16.26 3.06 3.20
N MET A 32 15.42 2.54 4.10
CA MET A 32 14.21 1.83 3.71
C MET A 32 13.21 2.72 2.97
N GLN A 33 13.06 3.98 3.39
CA GLN A 33 12.22 4.95 2.73
C GLN A 33 12.66 5.19 1.29
N LYS A 34 13.96 5.43 1.09
CA LYS A 34 14.52 5.61 -0.25
C LYS A 34 14.29 4.37 -1.13
N TYR A 35 14.51 3.18 -0.61
CA TYR A 35 14.25 1.94 -1.33
C TYR A 35 12.76 1.76 -1.67
N MET A 36 11.87 1.90 -0.68
CA MET A 36 10.45 1.60 -0.86
C MET A 36 9.73 2.67 -1.66
N VAL A 37 10.02 3.94 -1.43
CA VAL A 37 9.34 5.07 -2.10
C VAL A 37 9.93 5.33 -3.47
N ASP A 38 11.26 5.52 -3.56
CA ASP A 38 11.90 5.97 -4.79
C ASP A 38 12.08 4.85 -5.81
N ILE A 39 12.16 3.59 -5.37
CA ILE A 39 12.32 2.43 -6.27
C ILE A 39 10.98 1.68 -6.38
N VAL A 40 10.53 1.04 -5.32
CA VAL A 40 9.32 0.18 -5.39
C VAL A 40 8.07 0.97 -5.73
N GLY A 41 7.86 2.13 -5.10
CA GLY A 41 6.72 3.01 -5.37
C GLY A 41 6.72 3.52 -6.81
N LYS A 42 7.89 3.93 -7.30
CA LYS A 42 8.04 4.40 -8.69
C LYS A 42 7.77 3.28 -9.70
N GLU A 43 8.33 2.08 -9.52
CA GLU A 43 8.06 0.94 -10.40
C GLU A 43 6.57 0.59 -10.47
N LYS A 44 5.88 0.61 -9.31
CA LYS A 44 4.43 0.41 -9.25
C LYS A 44 3.67 1.52 -9.97
N ASN A 45 4.05 2.78 -9.80
CA ASN A 45 3.45 3.91 -10.49
C ASN A 45 3.64 3.81 -12.00
N ASP A 46 4.83 3.47 -12.48
CA ASP A 46 5.11 3.28 -13.91
C ASP A 46 4.27 2.13 -14.49
N SER A 47 4.07 1.06 -13.72
CA SER A 47 3.17 -0.04 -14.09
C SER A 47 1.72 0.42 -14.18
N MET A 48 1.23 1.21 -13.20
CA MET A 48 -0.12 1.77 -13.23
C MET A 48 -0.33 2.72 -14.42
N LYS A 49 0.66 3.57 -14.75
CA LYS A 49 0.63 4.44 -15.93
C LYS A 49 0.58 3.68 -17.27
N LYS A 50 1.16 2.49 -17.32
CA LYS A 50 1.03 1.59 -18.47
C LYS A 50 -0.37 0.97 -18.51
N MET A 51 -0.87 0.48 -17.40
CA MET A 51 -2.19 -0.16 -17.31
C MET A 51 -3.34 0.82 -17.61
N GLU A 52 -3.24 2.08 -17.18
CA GLU A 52 -4.31 3.06 -17.42
C GLU A 52 -4.53 3.41 -18.90
N LYS A 53 -3.65 2.96 -19.80
CA LYS A 53 -3.82 3.09 -21.26
C LYS A 53 -4.88 2.12 -21.83
N VAL A 54 -5.26 1.11 -21.05
CA VAL A 54 -6.30 0.16 -21.45
C VAL A 54 -7.68 0.87 -21.50
N PRO A 55 -8.46 0.69 -22.56
CA PRO A 55 -9.81 1.24 -22.63
C PRO A 55 -10.66 0.82 -21.41
N CYS A 56 -11.49 1.73 -20.92
CA CYS A 56 -12.34 1.49 -19.75
C CYS A 56 -11.57 1.10 -18.47
N PHE A 57 -10.31 1.52 -18.34
CA PHE A 57 -9.41 1.19 -17.25
C PHE A 57 -10.06 1.34 -15.87
N TYR A 58 -10.73 2.46 -15.61
CA TYR A 58 -11.37 2.71 -14.31
C TYR A 58 -12.37 1.58 -13.92
N PHE A 59 -13.22 1.18 -14.86
CA PHE A 59 -14.22 0.13 -14.59
C PHE A 59 -13.57 -1.23 -14.37
N LEU A 60 -12.59 -1.57 -15.20
CA LEU A 60 -11.82 -2.80 -15.08
C LEU A 60 -11.09 -2.83 -13.74
N TYR A 61 -10.35 -1.78 -13.42
CA TYR A 61 -9.58 -1.65 -12.20
C TYR A 61 -10.47 -1.72 -10.95
N SER A 62 -11.58 -0.97 -10.91
CA SER A 62 -12.50 -0.97 -9.77
C SER A 62 -13.06 -2.37 -9.49
N ASN A 63 -13.45 -3.11 -10.53
CA ASN A 63 -13.99 -4.46 -10.39
C ASN A 63 -12.93 -5.45 -9.88
N ILE A 64 -11.72 -5.40 -10.45
CA ILE A 64 -10.61 -6.26 -10.03
C ILE A 64 -10.22 -5.94 -8.59
N PHE A 65 -9.98 -4.67 -8.25
CA PHE A 65 -9.58 -4.25 -6.91
C PHE A 65 -10.59 -4.69 -5.85
N LEU A 66 -11.88 -4.38 -6.06
CA LEU A 66 -12.94 -4.77 -5.12
C LEU A 66 -13.09 -6.29 -5.03
N SER A 67 -12.91 -7.01 -6.13
CA SER A 67 -12.93 -8.49 -6.11
C SER A 67 -11.77 -9.07 -5.29
N VAL A 68 -10.57 -8.51 -5.44
CA VAL A 68 -9.39 -8.93 -4.65
C VAL A 68 -9.63 -8.67 -3.17
N VAL A 69 -10.05 -7.46 -2.81
CA VAL A 69 -10.29 -7.08 -1.40
C VAL A 69 -11.36 -7.96 -0.74
N ARG A 70 -12.39 -8.38 -1.49
CA ARG A 70 -13.46 -9.28 -0.98
C ARG A 70 -13.04 -10.72 -0.80
N LYS A 71 -12.10 -11.19 -1.62
CA LYS A 71 -11.74 -12.63 -1.70
C LYS A 71 -10.50 -12.98 -0.90
N THR A 72 -9.83 -12.00 -0.30
CA THR A 72 -8.59 -12.23 0.44
C THR A 72 -8.75 -11.93 1.91
N ASP A 73 -8.06 -12.69 2.76
CA ASP A 73 -7.96 -12.44 4.21
C ASP A 73 -6.88 -11.42 4.57
N LEU A 74 -6.38 -10.66 3.58
CA LEU A 74 -5.34 -9.65 3.79
C LEU A 74 -5.87 -8.42 4.53
N TRP A 75 -7.17 -8.18 4.45
CA TRP A 75 -7.83 -7.02 5.05
C TRP A 75 -9.22 -7.39 5.60
N GLU A 76 -9.58 -6.76 6.70
CA GLU A 76 -10.98 -6.61 7.09
C GLU A 76 -11.46 -5.26 6.62
N SER A 77 -12.41 -5.24 5.68
CA SER A 77 -12.83 -4.00 5.02
C SER A 77 -14.33 -3.89 4.79
N THR A 78 -14.82 -2.65 4.77
CA THR A 78 -16.12 -2.27 4.22
C THR A 78 -15.92 -1.55 2.90
N GLN A 79 -16.87 -1.70 1.98
CA GLN A 79 -16.75 -1.21 0.62
C GLN A 79 -18.01 -0.46 0.20
N GLU A 80 -17.82 0.67 -0.49
CA GLU A 80 -18.86 1.46 -1.12
C GLU A 80 -18.50 1.66 -2.59
N LYS A 81 -19.44 1.48 -3.51
CA LYS A 81 -19.24 1.70 -4.94
C LYS A 81 -20.37 2.55 -5.51
N GLY A 82 -20.01 3.69 -6.08
CA GLY A 82 -20.86 4.53 -6.90
C GLY A 82 -20.56 4.37 -8.41
N LYS A 83 -21.13 5.23 -9.23
CA LYS A 83 -20.94 5.23 -10.68
C LYS A 83 -19.49 5.55 -11.06
N ASP A 84 -18.94 6.60 -10.48
CA ASP A 84 -17.62 7.14 -10.83
C ASP A 84 -16.64 7.17 -9.64
N TYR A 85 -16.95 6.43 -8.58
CA TYR A 85 -16.05 6.27 -7.42
C TYR A 85 -16.25 4.92 -6.75
N PHE A 86 -15.25 4.51 -5.99
CA PHE A 86 -15.39 3.47 -4.98
C PHE A 86 -14.52 3.78 -3.77
N LYS A 87 -14.97 3.34 -2.60
CA LYS A 87 -14.26 3.50 -1.34
C LYS A 87 -14.04 2.15 -0.69
N VAL A 88 -12.92 2.02 -0.02
CA VAL A 88 -12.60 0.86 0.80
C VAL A 88 -12.07 1.36 2.14
N THR A 89 -12.75 1.01 3.22
CA THR A 89 -12.31 1.30 4.57
C THR A 89 -11.80 0.01 5.19
N MET A 90 -10.51 -0.07 5.44
CA MET A 90 -9.83 -1.22 6.01
C MET A 90 -9.59 -1.00 7.49
N LYS A 91 -10.18 -1.86 8.34
CA LYS A 91 -10.01 -1.84 9.80
C LYS A 91 -8.88 -2.75 10.28
N LYS A 92 -8.49 -3.71 9.44
CA LYS A 92 -7.37 -4.61 9.67
C LYS A 92 -6.56 -4.76 8.39
N CYS A 93 -5.25 -4.80 8.53
CA CYS A 93 -4.32 -4.86 7.41
C CYS A 93 -3.16 -5.79 7.75
N LEU A 94 -2.96 -6.82 6.93
CA LEU A 94 -1.90 -7.80 7.13
C LEU A 94 -0.50 -7.16 7.18
N TRP A 95 -0.24 -6.11 6.39
CA TRP A 95 1.04 -5.38 6.43
C TRP A 95 1.28 -4.72 7.78
N HIS A 96 0.23 -4.09 8.33
CA HIS A 96 0.29 -3.46 9.65
C HIS A 96 0.55 -4.50 10.74
N ASP A 97 -0.27 -5.55 10.77
CA ASP A 97 -0.18 -6.60 11.79
C ASP A 97 1.19 -7.28 11.75
N ALA A 98 1.68 -7.65 10.56
CA ALA A 98 2.99 -8.26 10.40
C ALA A 98 4.15 -7.34 10.85
N CYS A 99 4.07 -6.04 10.58
CA CYS A 99 5.08 -5.09 11.06
C CYS A 99 5.05 -4.94 12.58
N VAL A 100 3.87 -4.88 13.19
CA VAL A 100 3.70 -4.81 14.66
C VAL A 100 4.23 -6.08 15.32
N GLU A 101 3.82 -7.26 14.86
CA GLU A 101 4.24 -8.56 15.39
C GLU A 101 5.76 -8.76 15.28
N ASN A 102 6.40 -8.17 14.29
CA ASN A 102 7.86 -8.23 14.13
C ASN A 102 8.62 -7.09 14.83
N GLY A 103 7.94 -6.23 15.61
CA GLY A 103 8.58 -5.15 16.36
C GLY A 103 9.11 -3.99 15.49
N CYS A 104 8.57 -3.82 14.28
CA CYS A 104 8.94 -2.78 13.34
C CYS A 104 7.71 -2.01 12.80
N ALA A 105 6.81 -1.60 13.71
CA ALA A 105 5.56 -0.92 13.36
C ALA A 105 5.77 0.33 12.49
N ASP A 106 6.86 1.06 12.68
CA ASP A 106 7.25 2.23 11.88
C ASP A 106 7.49 1.89 10.40
N LEU A 107 7.96 0.69 10.09
CA LEU A 107 8.12 0.22 8.71
C LEU A 107 6.77 0.19 7.95
N CYS A 108 5.65 -0.02 8.66
CA CYS A 108 4.32 -0.03 8.04
C CYS A 108 3.99 1.27 7.33
N ARG A 109 4.46 2.42 7.83
CA ARG A 109 4.29 3.73 7.19
C ARG A 109 4.77 3.74 5.77
N LEU A 110 5.93 3.12 5.52
CA LEU A 110 6.53 3.08 4.18
C LEU A 110 5.70 2.25 3.20
N PHE A 111 5.07 1.17 3.64
CA PHE A 111 4.11 0.43 2.80
C PHE A 111 2.90 1.32 2.43
N CYS A 112 2.42 2.12 3.39
CA CYS A 112 1.35 3.07 3.13
C CYS A 112 1.79 4.18 2.15
N ASP A 113 3.01 4.69 2.28
CA ASP A 113 3.55 5.74 1.40
C ASP A 113 3.72 5.25 -0.04
N VAL A 114 4.09 3.98 -0.22
CA VAL A 114 4.14 3.33 -1.54
C VAL A 114 2.79 3.42 -2.27
N ASP A 115 1.66 3.31 -1.57
CA ASP A 115 0.33 3.46 -2.20
C ASP A 115 0.13 4.87 -2.75
N ASN A 116 0.52 5.90 -2.00
CA ASN A 116 0.43 7.29 -2.46
C ASN A 116 1.22 7.51 -3.76
N ILE A 117 2.43 6.93 -3.84
CA ILE A 117 3.27 7.02 -5.04
C ILE A 117 2.66 6.19 -6.18
N THR A 118 2.19 4.98 -5.89
CA THR A 118 1.61 4.07 -6.89
C THR A 118 0.49 4.74 -7.69
N TYR A 119 -0.37 5.49 -7.02
CA TYR A 119 -1.53 6.14 -7.64
C TYR A 119 -1.31 7.62 -8.01
N ALA A 120 -0.10 8.14 -7.79
CA ALA A 120 0.20 9.54 -8.09
C ALA A 120 0.14 9.84 -9.60
N ASN A 121 -0.46 10.98 -9.93
CA ASN A 121 -0.45 11.54 -11.30
C ASN A 121 -0.99 10.61 -12.40
N LEU A 122 -1.90 9.70 -12.07
CA LEU A 122 -2.64 8.93 -13.07
C LEU A 122 -3.67 9.82 -13.77
N LYS A 123 -3.91 9.56 -15.04
CA LYS A 123 -4.84 10.35 -15.91
C LYS A 123 -6.29 9.93 -15.71
N ASN A 124 -6.53 8.64 -15.57
CA ASN A 124 -7.87 8.03 -15.58
C ASN A 124 -8.37 7.59 -14.22
N LEU A 125 -7.50 7.60 -13.19
CA LEU A 125 -7.82 7.18 -11.84
C LEU A 125 -7.31 8.21 -10.84
N GLY A 126 -8.19 8.70 -9.97
CA GLY A 126 -7.85 9.52 -8.83
C GLY A 126 -7.81 8.68 -7.56
N PHE A 127 -6.92 9.03 -6.64
CA PHE A 127 -6.76 8.39 -5.34
C PHE A 127 -6.64 9.44 -4.24
N LYS A 128 -7.42 9.24 -3.15
CA LYS A 128 -7.35 10.04 -1.93
C LYS A 128 -7.36 9.11 -0.73
N ARG A 129 -6.56 9.43 0.26
CA ARG A 129 -6.54 8.77 1.56
C ARG A 129 -6.16 9.79 2.62
N THR A 130 -6.92 9.86 3.71
CA THR A 130 -6.69 10.79 4.83
C THR A 130 -6.33 10.07 6.12
N LYS A 131 -6.60 8.76 6.20
CA LYS A 131 -6.31 7.91 7.36
C LYS A 131 -5.55 6.65 6.94
N THR A 132 -4.65 6.19 7.80
CA THR A 132 -3.96 4.91 7.62
C THR A 132 -3.49 4.32 8.94
N LEU A 133 -3.70 3.03 9.13
CA LEU A 133 -3.24 2.26 10.29
C LEU A 133 -1.73 2.40 10.53
N GLY A 134 -0.93 2.48 9.46
CA GLY A 134 0.52 2.66 9.55
C GLY A 134 0.95 3.97 10.23
N TYR A 135 0.12 4.99 10.21
CA TYR A 135 0.35 6.27 10.91
C TYR A 135 -0.41 6.39 12.23
N GLY A 136 -1.08 5.31 12.67
CA GLY A 136 -1.74 5.24 13.96
C GLY A 136 -3.21 5.63 13.95
N ASP A 137 -3.83 5.77 12.77
CA ASP A 137 -5.27 5.96 12.67
C ASP A 137 -6.04 4.67 12.95
N ASP A 138 -7.35 4.79 13.12
CA ASP A 138 -8.29 3.68 13.39
C ASP A 138 -8.61 2.82 12.17
N CYS A 139 -8.26 3.28 10.97
CA CYS A 139 -8.50 2.59 9.70
C CYS A 139 -7.63 3.16 8.57
N CYS A 140 -7.64 2.46 7.42
CA CYS A 140 -7.19 3.02 6.14
C CYS A 140 -8.43 3.34 5.30
N ASN A 141 -8.59 4.59 4.86
CA ASN A 141 -9.73 5.03 4.08
C ASN A 141 -9.35 5.34 2.63
N PHE A 142 -9.40 4.35 1.77
CA PHE A 142 -9.13 4.52 0.34
C PHE A 142 -10.35 5.06 -0.40
N HIS A 143 -10.14 6.12 -1.14
CA HIS A 143 -11.14 6.69 -2.04
C HIS A 143 -10.55 6.79 -3.44
N PHE A 144 -11.04 5.96 -4.33
CA PHE A 144 -10.72 5.97 -5.76
C PHE A 144 -11.87 6.60 -6.54
N TYR A 145 -11.55 7.39 -7.55
CA TYR A 145 -12.54 8.03 -8.41
C TYR A 145 -12.06 8.12 -9.85
N LYS A 146 -13.01 8.09 -10.77
CA LYS A 146 -12.77 8.30 -12.18
C LYS A 146 -12.37 9.76 -12.42
N LYS A 147 -11.35 9.98 -13.19
CA LYS A 147 -10.95 11.30 -13.72
C LYS A 147 -11.50 11.50 -15.12
#